data_72ae8d16d715a672f9059802092cceae
#
_entry.id   72ae8d16d715a672f9059802092cceae
#
_cell.length_a   1.000
_cell.length_b   1.000
_cell.length_c   1.000
_cell.angle_alpha   90.00
_cell.angle_beta   90.00
_cell.angle_gamma   90.00
#
_symmetry.space_group_name_H-M   'P 1'
#
loop_
_entity.id
_entity.type
_entity.pdbx_description
1 polymer ?
#
loop_
_entity_poly.entity_id
_entity_poly.type
_entity_poly.pdbx_seq_one_letter_code
_entity_poly.pdbx_strand_id
1 'polypeptide(L)'
;MLDVESAKEILSTAQGSISKEHYVKDKDLFYIIFTSGSTGKPKGVCITYNNLNNFLHWYTGYYDEKEELVFLGHPPFSFDLSVMSLWPSIYLGASLVQIDKKHQENFKLMFEELNKSNATIWISTPSFIEMCFIDKNFNQSLMPKVKQFVFCGEKLFSTTVAKIHENFGDAQVINTYGPTESTVMVTWVEITKELNAKYYENLPVGEVKWGTKVHLADPDEEGKGEIVITGNTVAKGYFKNDAITNEKFGLGEIDGKEERSYLTGDLGYFKDGMLFCEGRIDFQVKLHGHRIELEDIDNNLLKNKKIRQAATVPSYEEGKVKSLVSFVIYNQEIEKRFEVTKQIKQELKKLVPEYMIPKKIVFLDEMPLNNNGKIDKKKLKELV
;
A
#
# COMPACT_ATOMS: atom_id res chain seq x y z
N MET A 1 -14.37 -9.94 21.30
CA MET A 1 -13.16 -10.29 20.53
C MET A 1 -12.93 -11.77 20.75
N LEU A 2 -12.75 -12.54 19.68
CA LEU A 2 -12.48 -13.99 19.82
C LEU A 2 -11.00 -14.14 20.12
N ASP A 3 -10.63 -14.68 21.25
CA ASP A 3 -9.24 -15.04 21.57
C ASP A 3 -8.89 -16.45 21.06
N VAL A 4 -7.61 -16.81 21.14
CA VAL A 4 -7.10 -18.06 20.59
C VAL A 4 -7.70 -19.29 21.30
N GLU A 5 -7.98 -19.20 22.61
CA GLU A 5 -8.56 -20.30 23.38
C GLU A 5 -10.02 -20.51 23.02
N SER A 6 -10.82 -19.43 22.95
CA SER A 6 -12.20 -19.49 22.48
C SER A 6 -12.31 -20.02 21.05
N ALA A 7 -11.38 -19.63 20.16
CA ALA A 7 -11.34 -20.15 18.79
C ALA A 7 -11.07 -21.67 18.76
N LYS A 8 -10.12 -22.16 19.56
CA LYS A 8 -9.82 -23.61 19.69
C LYS A 8 -11.01 -24.38 20.24
N GLU A 9 -11.69 -23.86 21.25
CA GLU A 9 -12.88 -24.49 21.83
C GLU A 9 -14.00 -24.60 20.80
N ILE A 10 -14.30 -23.50 20.07
CA ILE A 10 -15.30 -23.50 19.00
C ILE A 10 -14.94 -24.52 17.91
N LEU A 11 -13.68 -24.55 17.46
CA LEU A 11 -13.24 -25.50 16.43
C LEU A 11 -13.31 -26.95 16.90
N SER A 12 -13.06 -27.21 18.18
CA SER A 12 -13.15 -28.56 18.76
C SER A 12 -14.58 -29.07 18.92
N THR A 13 -15.53 -28.16 19.06
CA THR A 13 -16.96 -28.48 19.27
C THR A 13 -17.80 -28.34 17.98
N ALA A 14 -17.27 -27.67 16.95
CA ALA A 14 -17.97 -27.47 15.69
C ALA A 14 -18.21 -28.79 14.96
N GLN A 15 -19.48 -29.15 14.77
CA GLN A 15 -19.90 -30.32 14.00
C GLN A 15 -20.80 -29.91 12.85
N GLY A 16 -20.49 -30.41 11.63
CA GLY A 16 -21.33 -30.22 10.46
C GLY A 16 -20.86 -29.08 9.54
N SER A 17 -21.59 -28.89 8.45
CA SER A 17 -21.36 -27.83 7.47
C SER A 17 -22.13 -26.56 7.80
N ILE A 18 -21.57 -25.40 7.45
CA ILE A 18 -22.30 -24.11 7.54
C ILE A 18 -23.53 -24.16 6.62
N SER A 19 -24.70 -23.80 7.15
CA SER A 19 -25.93 -23.70 6.34
C SER A 19 -25.76 -22.66 5.23
N LYS A 20 -26.27 -22.98 4.02
CA LYS A 20 -26.20 -22.08 2.86
C LYS A 20 -26.85 -20.70 3.08
N GLU A 21 -27.77 -20.56 4.03
CA GLU A 21 -28.39 -19.28 4.40
C GLU A 21 -27.40 -18.30 5.02
N HIS A 22 -26.31 -18.81 5.60
CA HIS A 22 -25.21 -18.02 6.19
C HIS A 22 -24.07 -17.72 5.21
N TYR A 23 -24.19 -18.17 3.95
CA TYR A 23 -23.17 -17.87 2.95
C TYR A 23 -23.20 -16.39 2.60
N VAL A 24 -22.00 -15.79 2.51
CA VAL A 24 -21.81 -14.42 2.06
C VAL A 24 -22.28 -14.30 0.61
N LYS A 25 -23.07 -13.27 0.30
CA LYS A 25 -23.61 -12.99 -1.03
C LYS A 25 -22.84 -11.85 -1.70
N ASP A 26 -23.00 -11.73 -3.01
CA ASP A 26 -22.23 -10.81 -3.86
C ASP A 26 -22.06 -9.38 -3.32
N LYS A 27 -23.15 -8.81 -2.80
CA LYS A 27 -23.19 -7.41 -2.30
C LYS A 27 -22.91 -7.26 -0.81
N ASP A 28 -22.73 -8.38 -0.10
CA ASP A 28 -22.41 -8.35 1.32
C ASP A 28 -20.99 -7.81 1.53
N LEU A 29 -20.79 -7.08 2.61
CA LEU A 29 -19.46 -6.68 3.00
C LEU A 29 -18.65 -7.91 3.40
N PHE A 30 -17.49 -8.06 2.80
CA PHE A 30 -16.59 -9.16 3.08
C PHE A 30 -15.51 -8.76 4.08
N TYR A 31 -14.87 -7.60 3.86
CA TYR A 31 -13.95 -7.03 4.82
C TYR A 31 -13.96 -5.49 4.80
N ILE A 32 -13.49 -4.89 5.86
CA ILE A 32 -13.22 -3.45 5.97
C ILE A 32 -11.77 -3.28 6.41
N ILE A 33 -10.97 -2.63 5.58
CA ILE A 33 -9.59 -2.25 5.93
C ILE A 33 -9.53 -0.73 6.08
N PHE A 34 -8.89 -0.28 7.16
CA PHE A 34 -8.75 1.14 7.45
C PHE A 34 -7.48 1.72 6.83
N THR A 35 -7.62 2.85 6.16
CA THR A 35 -6.53 3.66 5.62
C THR A 35 -6.48 5.00 6.36
N SER A 36 -5.34 5.70 6.33
CA SER A 36 -5.24 7.06 6.85
C SER A 36 -6.23 7.99 6.15
N GLY A 37 -6.74 8.98 6.87
CA GLY A 37 -7.74 9.92 6.35
C GLY A 37 -7.31 11.37 6.51
N SER A 38 -7.49 12.20 5.48
CA SER A 38 -7.15 13.63 5.48
C SER A 38 -7.78 14.45 6.62
N THR A 39 -8.85 13.93 7.23
CA THR A 39 -9.55 14.59 8.36
C THR A 39 -9.02 14.17 9.73
N GLY A 40 -7.93 13.42 9.81
CA GLY A 40 -7.37 12.89 11.06
C GLY A 40 -8.13 11.70 11.65
N LYS A 41 -9.06 11.11 10.88
CA LYS A 41 -9.76 9.87 11.24
C LYS A 41 -9.57 8.83 10.15
N PRO A 42 -9.18 7.58 10.50
CA PRO A 42 -9.04 6.52 9.51
C PRO A 42 -10.33 6.29 8.73
N LYS A 43 -10.19 6.01 7.43
CA LYS A 43 -11.29 5.66 6.51
C LYS A 43 -11.37 4.16 6.35
N GLY A 44 -12.49 3.53 6.69
CA GLY A 44 -12.70 2.09 6.48
C GLY A 44 -13.19 1.82 5.07
N VAL A 45 -12.36 1.23 4.22
CA VAL A 45 -12.72 0.85 2.85
C VAL A 45 -13.57 -0.41 2.87
N CYS A 46 -14.78 -0.34 2.31
CA CYS A 46 -15.78 -1.41 2.33
C CYS A 46 -15.65 -2.29 1.07
N ILE A 47 -15.07 -3.48 1.21
CA ILE A 47 -14.94 -4.45 0.13
C ILE A 47 -16.04 -5.50 0.23
N THR A 48 -16.77 -5.70 -0.86
CA THR A 48 -17.82 -6.72 -0.96
C THR A 48 -17.24 -8.07 -1.39
N TYR A 49 -18.03 -9.14 -1.19
CA TYR A 49 -17.65 -10.46 -1.70
C TYR A 49 -17.44 -10.46 -3.23
N ASN A 50 -18.28 -9.75 -3.97
CA ASN A 50 -18.12 -9.63 -5.42
C ASN A 50 -16.81 -8.95 -5.83
N ASN A 51 -16.38 -7.91 -5.10
CA ASN A 51 -15.09 -7.26 -5.36
C ASN A 51 -13.94 -8.25 -5.20
N LEU A 52 -13.91 -8.97 -4.07
CA LEU A 52 -12.87 -9.97 -3.80
C LEU A 52 -12.93 -11.13 -4.79
N ASN A 53 -14.12 -11.68 -5.08
CA ASN A 53 -14.28 -12.78 -6.00
C ASN A 53 -13.81 -12.42 -7.42
N ASN A 54 -14.13 -11.22 -7.89
CA ASN A 54 -13.64 -10.68 -9.17
C ASN A 54 -12.11 -10.54 -9.19
N PHE A 55 -11.51 -10.10 -8.10
CA PHE A 55 -10.07 -10.05 -7.93
C PHE A 55 -9.45 -11.46 -7.98
N LEU A 56 -9.99 -12.40 -7.21
CA LEU A 56 -9.49 -13.77 -7.14
C LEU A 56 -9.53 -14.47 -8.49
N HIS A 57 -10.66 -14.42 -9.21
CA HIS A 57 -10.76 -15.02 -10.54
C HIS A 57 -9.71 -14.54 -11.53
N TRP A 58 -9.38 -13.24 -11.48
CA TRP A 58 -8.33 -12.67 -12.32
C TRP A 58 -6.93 -13.07 -11.84
N TYR A 59 -6.66 -12.84 -10.55
CA TYR A 59 -5.32 -13.01 -10.00
C TYR A 59 -4.87 -14.46 -9.98
N THR A 60 -5.77 -15.38 -9.64
CA THR A 60 -5.43 -16.82 -9.61
C THR A 60 -5.25 -17.43 -11.00
N GLY A 61 -5.74 -16.79 -12.05
CA GLY A 61 -5.48 -17.18 -13.44
C GLY A 61 -4.02 -17.12 -13.87
N TYR A 62 -3.15 -16.48 -13.11
CA TYR A 62 -1.70 -16.46 -13.34
C TYR A 62 -0.97 -17.67 -12.75
N TYR A 63 -1.66 -18.57 -12.04
CA TYR A 63 -1.07 -19.72 -11.35
C TYR A 63 -1.63 -21.05 -11.90
N ASP A 64 -0.75 -22.04 -12.07
CA ASP A 64 -1.17 -23.40 -12.44
C ASP A 64 -1.52 -24.18 -11.15
N GLU A 65 -2.75 -24.66 -11.04
CA GLU A 65 -3.23 -25.45 -9.90
C GLU A 65 -2.49 -26.79 -9.74
N LYS A 66 -1.76 -27.23 -10.76
CA LYS A 66 -0.93 -28.47 -10.71
C LYS A 66 0.42 -28.24 -10.04
N GLU A 67 0.85 -27.01 -9.86
CA GLU A 67 2.08 -26.68 -9.17
C GLU A 67 1.89 -26.65 -7.65
N GLU A 68 2.92 -27.04 -6.90
CA GLU A 68 2.96 -26.84 -5.45
C GLU A 68 3.15 -25.33 -5.19
N LEU A 69 2.07 -24.64 -4.84
CA LEU A 69 2.07 -23.20 -4.56
C LEU A 69 2.21 -22.95 -3.07
N VAL A 70 3.22 -22.19 -2.70
CA VAL A 70 3.44 -21.73 -1.32
C VAL A 70 3.59 -20.22 -1.35
N PHE A 71 2.54 -19.50 -0.92
CA PHE A 71 2.52 -18.05 -0.83
C PHE A 71 3.26 -17.60 0.44
N LEU A 72 4.19 -16.67 0.28
CA LEU A 72 4.81 -15.99 1.41
C LEU A 72 4.23 -14.60 1.53
N GLY A 73 3.54 -14.35 2.65
CA GLY A 73 2.99 -13.06 3.03
C GLY A 73 3.76 -12.44 4.19
N HIS A 74 4.13 -11.19 4.07
CA HIS A 74 4.70 -10.44 5.17
C HIS A 74 3.77 -9.34 5.68
N PRO A 75 2.85 -8.76 4.87
CA PRO A 75 1.98 -7.70 5.34
C PRO A 75 1.02 -8.20 6.43
N PRO A 76 0.77 -7.41 7.48
CA PRO A 76 -0.25 -7.74 8.47
C PRO A 76 -1.64 -7.75 7.82
N PHE A 77 -2.57 -8.52 8.35
CA PHE A 77 -3.95 -8.61 7.82
C PHE A 77 -4.74 -7.29 7.89
N SER A 78 -4.25 -6.30 8.60
CA SER A 78 -4.78 -4.94 8.60
C SER A 78 -4.34 -4.09 7.40
N PHE A 79 -3.46 -4.62 6.56
CA PHE A 79 -2.97 -4.00 5.34
C PHE A 79 -3.44 -4.83 4.12
N ASP A 80 -4.01 -4.17 3.11
CA ASP A 80 -4.69 -4.83 1.98
C ASP A 80 -3.76 -5.71 1.12
N LEU A 81 -2.47 -5.45 1.13
CA LEU A 81 -1.50 -6.30 0.44
C LEU A 81 -1.55 -7.78 0.94
N SER A 82 -1.99 -8.01 2.18
CA SER A 82 -2.21 -9.36 2.72
C SER A 82 -3.28 -10.15 1.96
N VAL A 83 -4.19 -9.46 1.29
CA VAL A 83 -5.25 -10.07 0.47
C VAL A 83 -4.65 -10.85 -0.70
N MET A 84 -3.48 -10.41 -1.22
CA MET A 84 -2.78 -11.08 -2.34
C MET A 84 -2.15 -12.43 -1.97
N SER A 85 -1.94 -12.70 -0.68
CA SER A 85 -1.41 -13.99 -0.22
C SER A 85 -2.49 -14.86 0.43
N LEU A 86 -3.31 -14.28 1.31
CA LEU A 86 -4.27 -15.01 2.12
C LEU A 86 -5.38 -15.65 1.26
N TRP A 87 -6.10 -14.83 0.49
CA TRP A 87 -7.28 -15.32 -0.22
C TRP A 87 -6.95 -16.21 -1.42
N PRO A 88 -5.91 -15.92 -2.23
CA PRO A 88 -5.47 -16.83 -3.29
C PRO A 88 -5.00 -18.18 -2.74
N SER A 89 -4.30 -18.22 -1.60
CA SER A 89 -3.88 -19.50 -1.02
C SER A 89 -5.09 -20.36 -0.60
N ILE A 90 -6.13 -19.75 -0.03
CA ILE A 90 -7.38 -20.46 0.31
C ILE A 90 -8.13 -20.88 -0.95
N TYR A 91 -8.25 -20.00 -1.95
CA TYR A 91 -8.98 -20.25 -3.18
C TYR A 91 -8.37 -21.40 -4.01
N LEU A 92 -7.04 -21.47 -4.08
CA LEU A 92 -6.30 -22.51 -4.81
C LEU A 92 -6.01 -23.78 -3.98
N GLY A 93 -6.36 -23.80 -2.68
CA GLY A 93 -5.95 -24.89 -1.79
C GLY A 93 -4.43 -24.95 -1.57
N ALA A 94 -3.74 -23.83 -1.71
CA ALA A 94 -2.30 -23.68 -1.57
C ALA A 94 -1.87 -23.43 -0.12
N SER A 95 -0.57 -23.44 0.13
CA SER A 95 -0.01 -23.13 1.46
C SER A 95 0.25 -21.63 1.59
N LEU A 96 0.09 -21.09 2.82
CA LEU A 96 0.47 -19.73 3.20
C LEU A 96 1.50 -19.79 4.33
N VAL A 97 2.64 -19.13 4.11
CA VAL A 97 3.64 -18.85 5.15
C VAL A 97 3.57 -17.35 5.46
N GLN A 98 3.22 -17.02 6.71
CA GLN A 98 3.09 -15.62 7.14
C GLN A 98 4.29 -15.23 8.02
N ILE A 99 5.06 -14.23 7.58
CA ILE A 99 6.12 -13.61 8.37
C ILE A 99 5.50 -12.61 9.33
N ASP A 100 5.41 -12.98 10.59
CA ASP A 100 4.81 -12.15 11.61
C ASP A 100 5.76 -11.00 12.07
N LYS A 101 5.22 -10.09 12.88
CA LYS A 101 5.97 -8.93 13.39
C LYS A 101 7.23 -9.33 14.17
N LYS A 102 7.18 -10.42 14.95
CA LYS A 102 8.33 -10.90 15.74
C LYS A 102 9.50 -11.31 14.84
N HIS A 103 9.19 -11.99 13.72
CA HIS A 103 10.20 -12.34 12.71
C HIS A 103 10.73 -11.08 12.01
N GLN A 104 9.85 -10.15 11.63
CA GLN A 104 10.28 -8.91 10.96
C GLN A 104 11.18 -8.02 11.83
N GLU A 105 11.00 -8.01 13.15
CA GLU A 105 11.84 -7.28 14.11
C GLU A 105 13.18 -7.98 14.41
N ASN A 106 13.36 -9.23 14.00
CA ASN A 106 14.58 -10.01 14.21
C ASN A 106 15.04 -10.70 12.92
N PHE A 107 16.00 -10.09 12.23
CA PHE A 107 16.54 -10.58 10.96
C PHE A 107 16.97 -12.06 11.00
N LYS A 108 17.60 -12.51 12.09
CA LYS A 108 18.02 -13.90 12.21
C LYS A 108 16.83 -14.85 12.18
N LEU A 109 15.81 -14.57 13.00
CA LEU A 109 14.59 -15.39 13.03
C LEU A 109 13.85 -15.35 11.70
N MET A 110 13.79 -14.17 11.07
CA MET A 110 13.17 -14.00 9.77
C MET A 110 13.86 -14.85 8.69
N PHE A 111 15.17 -14.84 8.62
CA PHE A 111 15.94 -15.62 7.64
C PHE A 111 15.87 -17.13 7.91
N GLU A 112 15.82 -17.56 9.17
CA GLU A 112 15.56 -18.95 9.53
C GLU A 112 14.18 -19.40 9.03
N GLU A 113 13.14 -18.54 9.16
CA GLU A 113 11.80 -18.84 8.68
C GLU A 113 11.72 -18.83 7.15
N LEU A 114 12.34 -17.85 6.49
CA LEU A 114 12.44 -17.80 5.02
C LEU A 114 13.07 -19.07 4.45
N ASN A 115 14.15 -19.55 5.05
CA ASN A 115 14.82 -20.77 4.62
C ASN A 115 13.95 -22.03 4.76
N LYS A 116 13.09 -22.08 5.76
CA LYS A 116 12.18 -23.21 6.01
C LYS A 116 10.87 -23.11 5.22
N SER A 117 10.54 -21.94 4.73
CA SER A 117 9.21 -21.63 4.18
C SER A 117 8.84 -22.46 2.95
N ASN A 118 9.82 -22.94 2.17
CA ASN A 118 9.61 -23.52 0.84
C ASN A 118 8.77 -22.63 -0.08
N ALA A 119 8.73 -21.31 0.17
CA ALA A 119 7.91 -20.38 -0.60
C ALA A 119 8.28 -20.41 -2.07
N THR A 120 7.25 -20.43 -2.92
CA THR A 120 7.37 -20.35 -4.38
C THR A 120 7.01 -18.97 -4.90
N ILE A 121 6.14 -18.26 -4.17
CA ILE A 121 5.64 -16.93 -4.50
C ILE A 121 5.90 -16.00 -3.33
N TRP A 122 6.66 -14.94 -3.59
CA TRP A 122 6.94 -13.86 -2.65
C TRP A 122 6.03 -12.69 -2.91
N ILE A 123 5.31 -12.19 -1.88
CA ILE A 123 4.47 -11.00 -1.99
C ILE A 123 4.89 -9.98 -0.95
N SER A 124 5.32 -8.80 -1.40
CA SER A 124 5.72 -7.72 -0.50
C SER A 124 5.65 -6.33 -1.14
N THR A 125 5.90 -5.31 -0.33
CA THR A 125 6.29 -4.01 -0.87
C THR A 125 7.75 -4.04 -1.34
N PRO A 126 8.14 -3.20 -2.32
CA PRO A 126 9.54 -3.05 -2.73
C PRO A 126 10.50 -2.74 -1.59
N SER A 127 10.11 -1.89 -0.63
CA SER A 127 10.98 -1.54 0.50
C SER A 127 11.28 -2.73 1.42
N PHE A 128 10.38 -3.71 1.54
CA PHE A 128 10.64 -4.90 2.35
C PHE A 128 11.72 -5.81 1.74
N ILE A 129 11.67 -6.08 0.44
CA ILE A 129 12.72 -6.89 -0.19
C ILE A 129 14.06 -6.15 -0.19
N GLU A 130 14.07 -4.82 -0.35
CA GLU A 130 15.31 -4.03 -0.25
C GLU A 130 15.95 -4.13 1.13
N MET A 131 15.14 -4.18 2.19
CA MET A 131 15.61 -4.44 3.54
C MET A 131 16.23 -5.84 3.65
N CYS A 132 15.66 -6.86 3.00
CA CYS A 132 16.24 -8.20 2.98
C CYS A 132 17.60 -8.24 2.27
N PHE A 133 17.80 -7.45 1.21
CA PHE A 133 19.08 -7.34 0.48
C PHE A 133 20.23 -6.67 1.25
N ILE A 134 19.98 -6.16 2.46
CA ILE A 134 21.05 -5.71 3.35
C ILE A 134 21.93 -6.90 3.77
N ASP A 135 21.35 -8.10 3.88
CA ASP A 135 22.08 -9.34 4.14
C ASP A 135 22.44 -10.04 2.81
N LYS A 136 23.73 -10.29 2.59
CA LYS A 136 24.26 -10.96 1.40
C LYS A 136 23.79 -12.41 1.23
N ASN A 137 23.27 -13.03 2.30
CA ASN A 137 22.72 -14.37 2.25
C ASN A 137 21.29 -14.42 1.68
N PHE A 138 20.66 -13.26 1.44
CA PHE A 138 19.36 -13.21 0.80
C PHE A 138 19.48 -13.46 -0.71
N ASN A 139 19.44 -14.72 -1.11
CA ASN A 139 19.61 -15.19 -2.47
C ASN A 139 18.91 -16.53 -2.69
N GLN A 140 19.04 -17.09 -3.90
CA GLN A 140 18.46 -18.37 -4.32
C GLN A 140 18.86 -19.55 -3.41
N SER A 141 20.05 -19.52 -2.77
CA SER A 141 20.45 -20.61 -1.84
C SER A 141 19.64 -20.58 -0.55
N LEU A 142 19.21 -19.40 -0.10
CA LEU A 142 18.34 -19.27 1.06
C LEU A 142 16.90 -19.71 0.76
N MET A 143 16.39 -19.36 -0.42
CA MET A 143 15.02 -19.65 -0.84
C MET A 143 15.00 -20.36 -2.20
N PRO A 144 15.40 -21.64 -2.25
CA PRO A 144 15.66 -22.36 -3.51
C PRO A 144 14.40 -22.58 -4.36
N LYS A 145 13.22 -22.52 -3.77
CA LYS A 145 11.94 -22.78 -4.46
C LYS A 145 11.25 -21.51 -4.96
N VAL A 146 11.73 -20.31 -4.61
CA VAL A 146 11.07 -19.09 -5.04
C VAL A 146 11.20 -18.92 -6.56
N LYS A 147 10.06 -18.74 -7.22
CA LYS A 147 9.95 -18.57 -8.68
C LYS A 147 9.45 -17.19 -9.08
N GLN A 148 8.73 -16.51 -8.17
CA GLN A 148 8.06 -15.27 -8.49
C GLN A 148 8.08 -14.29 -7.32
N PHE A 149 8.38 -13.03 -7.62
CA PHE A 149 8.28 -11.89 -6.72
C PHE A 149 7.20 -10.95 -7.21
N VAL A 150 6.16 -10.72 -6.40
CA VAL A 150 5.03 -9.85 -6.74
C VAL A 150 5.06 -8.63 -5.84
N PHE A 151 5.10 -7.46 -6.45
CA PHE A 151 5.19 -6.17 -5.76
C PHE A 151 3.97 -5.30 -5.98
N CYS A 152 3.47 -4.73 -4.90
CA CYS A 152 2.44 -3.71 -4.91
C CYS A 152 2.66 -2.71 -3.77
N GLY A 153 1.98 -1.57 -3.83
CA GLY A 153 1.90 -0.63 -2.72
C GLY A 153 2.95 0.48 -2.73
N GLU A 154 4.08 0.30 -3.40
CA GLU A 154 5.14 1.32 -3.54
C GLU A 154 5.71 1.31 -4.96
N LYS A 155 6.50 2.34 -5.31
CA LYS A 155 7.23 2.35 -6.57
C LYS A 155 8.31 1.28 -6.56
N LEU A 156 8.28 0.38 -7.54
CA LEU A 156 9.36 -0.56 -7.81
C LEU A 156 10.45 0.14 -8.63
N PHE A 157 11.70 0.02 -8.18
CA PHE A 157 12.84 0.63 -8.87
C PHE A 157 13.60 -0.40 -9.70
N SER A 158 14.13 0.05 -10.84
CA SER A 158 14.94 -0.79 -11.75
C SER A 158 16.15 -1.42 -11.06
N THR A 159 16.75 -0.71 -10.10
CA THR A 159 17.85 -1.22 -9.28
C THR A 159 17.44 -2.40 -8.39
N THR A 160 16.22 -2.39 -7.87
CA THR A 160 15.65 -3.50 -7.07
C THR A 160 15.41 -4.71 -7.95
N VAL A 161 14.83 -4.52 -9.14
CA VAL A 161 14.63 -5.58 -10.14
C VAL A 161 15.96 -6.22 -10.55
N ALA A 162 16.98 -5.40 -10.83
CA ALA A 162 18.32 -5.89 -11.19
C ALA A 162 18.92 -6.77 -10.06
N LYS A 163 18.80 -6.35 -8.80
CA LYS A 163 19.25 -7.14 -7.64
C LYS A 163 18.49 -8.48 -7.52
N ILE A 164 17.18 -8.49 -7.80
CA ILE A 164 16.42 -9.75 -7.79
C ILE A 164 16.97 -10.70 -8.84
N HIS A 165 17.12 -10.26 -10.09
CA HIS A 165 17.65 -11.10 -11.15
C HIS A 165 19.11 -11.55 -10.91
N GLU A 166 19.91 -10.74 -10.22
CA GLU A 166 21.27 -11.11 -9.83
C GLU A 166 21.30 -12.22 -8.77
N ASN A 167 20.40 -12.15 -7.77
CA ASN A 167 20.42 -13.05 -6.60
C ASN A 167 19.49 -14.26 -6.74
N PHE A 168 18.45 -14.18 -7.60
CA PHE A 168 17.42 -15.21 -7.77
C PHE A 168 17.26 -15.67 -9.23
N GLY A 169 18.23 -15.35 -10.08
CA GLY A 169 18.33 -15.89 -11.44
C GLY A 169 17.12 -15.59 -12.32
N ASP A 170 16.39 -16.65 -12.67
CA ASP A 170 15.25 -16.58 -13.60
C ASP A 170 13.90 -16.38 -12.88
N ALA A 171 13.91 -16.01 -11.60
CA ALA A 171 12.67 -15.71 -10.90
C ALA A 171 11.95 -14.53 -11.56
N GLN A 172 10.65 -14.67 -11.79
CA GLN A 172 9.81 -13.61 -12.34
C GLN A 172 9.68 -12.44 -11.37
N VAL A 173 9.74 -11.23 -11.89
CA VAL A 173 9.52 -10.01 -11.12
C VAL A 173 8.25 -9.34 -11.64
N ILE A 174 7.21 -9.31 -10.82
CA ILE A 174 5.91 -8.76 -11.18
C ILE A 174 5.72 -7.42 -10.49
N ASN A 175 5.40 -6.40 -11.28
CA ASN A 175 4.98 -5.10 -10.77
C ASN A 175 3.48 -4.94 -10.96
N THR A 176 2.81 -4.42 -9.93
CA THR A 176 1.34 -4.25 -9.90
C THR A 176 0.96 -2.91 -9.31
N TYR A 177 -0.24 -2.44 -9.62
CA TYR A 177 -0.78 -1.20 -9.08
C TYR A 177 -2.27 -1.35 -8.75
N GLY A 178 -2.66 -0.73 -7.66
CA GLY A 178 -4.03 -0.50 -7.25
C GLY A 178 -4.10 0.11 -5.87
N PRO A 179 -5.11 0.94 -5.59
CA PRO A 179 -5.42 1.42 -4.25
C PRO A 179 -6.31 0.40 -3.50
N THR A 180 -6.37 0.50 -2.20
CA THR A 180 -7.25 -0.29 -1.33
C THR A 180 -8.72 -0.19 -1.78
N GLU A 181 -9.11 0.96 -2.28
CA GLU A 181 -10.45 1.27 -2.79
C GLU A 181 -10.80 0.55 -4.12
N SER A 182 -9.84 -0.14 -4.73
CA SER A 182 -10.06 -0.97 -5.92
C SER A 182 -9.61 -2.42 -5.73
N THR A 183 -9.72 -2.93 -4.52
CA THR A 183 -9.42 -4.31 -4.13
C THR A 183 -7.97 -4.70 -4.46
N VAL A 184 -7.02 -4.01 -3.80
CA VAL A 184 -5.57 -4.24 -3.78
C VAL A 184 -4.85 -3.83 -5.07
N MET A 185 -5.18 -4.45 -6.20
CA MET A 185 -4.50 -4.18 -7.47
C MET A 185 -5.42 -4.41 -8.67
N VAL A 186 -5.15 -3.67 -9.73
CA VAL A 186 -5.90 -3.71 -10.99
C VAL A 186 -5.00 -3.83 -12.23
N THR A 187 -3.69 -3.92 -12.03
CA THR A 187 -2.73 -4.06 -13.13
C THR A 187 -1.71 -5.16 -12.84
N TRP A 188 -1.06 -5.66 -13.90
CA TRP A 188 -0.06 -6.71 -13.84
C TRP A 188 0.93 -6.57 -14.98
N VAL A 189 2.22 -6.67 -14.68
CA VAL A 189 3.29 -6.78 -15.68
C VAL A 189 4.49 -7.53 -15.12
N GLU A 190 5.04 -8.41 -15.92
CA GLU A 190 6.35 -9.02 -15.65
C GLU A 190 7.45 -8.05 -16.11
N ILE A 191 8.32 -7.67 -15.20
CA ILE A 191 9.47 -6.82 -15.48
C ILE A 191 10.66 -7.71 -15.84
N THR A 192 10.77 -8.05 -17.13
CA THR A 192 11.92 -8.76 -17.67
C THR A 192 13.19 -7.89 -17.66
N LYS A 193 14.35 -8.48 -17.88
CA LYS A 193 15.63 -7.73 -18.00
C LYS A 193 15.57 -6.67 -19.09
N GLU A 194 14.93 -7.00 -20.23
CA GLU A 194 14.73 -6.09 -21.36
C GLU A 194 13.80 -4.94 -21.00
N LEU A 195 12.66 -5.24 -20.33
CA LEU A 195 11.71 -4.22 -19.94
C LEU A 195 12.32 -3.30 -18.88
N ASN A 196 13.10 -3.87 -17.94
CA ASN A 196 13.84 -3.11 -16.92
C ASN A 196 14.84 -2.14 -17.56
N ALA A 197 15.57 -2.57 -18.58
CA ALA A 197 16.52 -1.73 -19.30
C ALA A 197 15.80 -0.63 -20.13
N LYS A 198 14.66 -0.98 -20.78
CA LYS A 198 13.87 -0.05 -21.59
C LYS A 198 13.26 1.09 -20.77
N TYR A 199 12.78 0.80 -19.55
CA TYR A 199 12.05 1.75 -18.69
C TYR A 199 12.78 2.02 -17.37
N TYR A 200 14.10 2.14 -17.43
CA TYR A 200 14.95 2.26 -16.23
C TYR A 200 14.54 3.36 -15.25
N GLU A 201 14.12 4.51 -15.74
CA GLU A 201 13.75 5.68 -14.93
C GLU A 201 12.38 5.51 -14.24
N ASN A 202 11.43 4.87 -14.92
CA ASN A 202 10.10 4.63 -14.40
C ASN A 202 9.51 3.35 -14.98
N LEU A 203 9.41 2.31 -14.16
CA LEU A 203 8.86 1.03 -14.58
C LEU A 203 7.35 1.09 -14.76
N PRO A 204 6.78 0.41 -15.78
CA PRO A 204 5.33 0.30 -15.93
C PRO A 204 4.73 -0.44 -14.74
N VAL A 205 3.50 -0.08 -14.40
CA VAL A 205 2.69 -0.85 -13.44
C VAL A 205 1.80 -1.88 -14.14
N GLY A 206 1.76 -1.84 -15.47
CA GLY A 206 1.27 -2.93 -16.30
C GLY A 206 -0.02 -2.70 -17.05
N GLU A 207 -0.53 -3.81 -17.57
CA GLU A 207 -1.81 -3.85 -18.26
C GLU A 207 -2.97 -3.93 -17.27
N VAL A 208 -4.08 -3.30 -17.64
CA VAL A 208 -5.27 -3.28 -16.80
C VAL A 208 -5.97 -4.63 -16.87
N LYS A 209 -6.39 -5.15 -15.71
CA LYS A 209 -7.14 -6.41 -15.64
C LYS A 209 -8.44 -6.33 -16.45
N TRP A 210 -8.86 -7.46 -16.98
CA TRP A 210 -10.14 -7.57 -17.67
C TRP A 210 -11.34 -7.20 -16.77
N GLY A 211 -12.40 -6.65 -17.35
CA GLY A 211 -13.58 -6.18 -16.60
C GLY A 211 -13.32 -4.95 -15.72
N THR A 212 -12.19 -4.29 -15.91
CA THR A 212 -11.84 -3.02 -15.29
C THR A 212 -11.40 -2.05 -16.39
N LYS A 213 -11.82 -0.78 -16.28
CA LYS A 213 -11.38 0.28 -17.15
C LYS A 213 -10.59 1.29 -16.34
N VAL A 214 -9.43 1.65 -16.84
CA VAL A 214 -8.63 2.76 -16.32
C VAL A 214 -8.61 3.84 -17.37
N HIS A 215 -8.91 5.07 -16.98
CA HIS A 215 -8.72 6.25 -17.83
C HIS A 215 -8.07 7.37 -17.02
N LEU A 216 -7.62 8.40 -17.69
CA LEU A 216 -6.99 9.56 -17.08
C LEU A 216 -7.97 10.72 -17.11
N ALA A 217 -8.25 11.29 -15.94
CA ALA A 217 -9.04 12.52 -15.85
C ALA A 217 -8.14 13.72 -16.10
N ASP A 218 -8.66 14.70 -16.84
CA ASP A 218 -8.04 15.99 -17.13
C ASP A 218 -6.55 15.89 -17.52
N PRO A 219 -6.20 15.10 -18.57
CA PRO A 219 -4.82 14.90 -18.96
C PRO A 219 -4.20 16.21 -19.48
N ASP A 220 -2.96 16.46 -19.06
CA ASP A 220 -2.16 17.59 -19.54
C ASP A 220 -1.67 17.38 -20.99
N GLU A 221 -0.85 18.33 -21.49
CA GLU A 221 -0.29 18.29 -22.85
C GLU A 221 0.66 17.08 -23.07
N GLU A 222 1.22 16.52 -22.00
CA GLU A 222 2.06 15.32 -22.02
C GLU A 222 1.24 14.01 -21.91
N GLY A 223 -0.10 14.11 -21.79
CA GLY A 223 -1.00 12.99 -21.64
C GLY A 223 -1.01 12.38 -20.24
N LYS A 224 -0.58 13.14 -19.23
CA LYS A 224 -0.61 12.75 -17.82
C LYS A 224 -1.86 13.27 -17.14
N GLY A 225 -2.56 12.43 -16.40
CA GLY A 225 -3.79 12.80 -15.71
C GLY A 225 -4.02 11.97 -14.46
N GLU A 226 -5.06 12.32 -13.71
CA GLU A 226 -5.46 11.51 -12.55
C GLU A 226 -5.97 10.16 -13.01
N ILE A 227 -5.44 9.09 -12.41
CA ILE A 227 -5.88 7.73 -12.67
C ILE A 227 -7.28 7.54 -12.09
N VAL A 228 -8.24 7.17 -12.96
CA VAL A 228 -9.61 6.81 -12.56
C VAL A 228 -9.84 5.34 -12.87
N ILE A 229 -10.30 4.59 -11.88
CA ILE A 229 -10.57 3.16 -12.01
C ILE A 229 -12.08 2.93 -11.99
N THR A 230 -12.60 2.20 -12.97
CA THR A 230 -14.02 1.84 -13.10
C THR A 230 -14.18 0.33 -13.18
N GLY A 231 -15.17 -0.23 -12.50
CA GLY A 231 -15.55 -1.66 -12.62
C GLY A 231 -15.81 -2.37 -11.29
N ASN A 232 -16.05 -3.66 -11.39
CA ASN A 232 -16.42 -4.55 -10.27
C ASN A 232 -15.34 -4.69 -9.18
N THR A 233 -14.16 -4.20 -9.42
CA THR A 233 -13.07 -4.13 -8.45
C THR A 233 -13.22 -2.96 -7.47
N VAL A 234 -14.01 -1.94 -7.83
CA VAL A 234 -14.18 -0.71 -7.04
C VAL A 234 -15.04 -0.97 -5.81
N ALA A 235 -14.53 -0.57 -4.65
CA ALA A 235 -15.15 -0.74 -3.34
C ALA A 235 -16.55 -0.10 -3.26
N LYS A 236 -17.35 -0.55 -2.32
CA LYS A 236 -18.69 0.01 -2.05
C LYS A 236 -18.62 1.48 -1.58
N GLY A 237 -17.51 1.90 -1.00
CA GLY A 237 -17.27 3.22 -0.45
C GLY A 237 -16.58 3.14 0.91
N TYR A 238 -16.64 4.22 1.68
CA TYR A 238 -16.09 4.28 3.02
C TYR A 238 -17.15 4.01 4.10
N PHE A 239 -16.80 3.20 5.06
CA PHE A 239 -17.70 2.79 6.15
C PHE A 239 -18.21 3.98 6.96
N LYS A 240 -19.52 4.16 6.98
CA LYS A 240 -20.20 5.27 7.69
C LYS A 240 -19.64 6.67 7.37
N ASN A 241 -19.23 6.87 6.11
CA ASN A 241 -18.69 8.15 5.65
C ASN A 241 -19.15 8.48 4.22
N ASP A 242 -20.42 8.84 4.09
CA ASP A 242 -21.05 9.11 2.79
C ASP A 242 -20.47 10.38 2.13
N ALA A 243 -20.05 11.37 2.91
CA ALA A 243 -19.51 12.61 2.38
C ALA A 243 -18.24 12.36 1.55
N ILE A 244 -17.24 11.67 2.11
CA ILE A 244 -16.01 11.33 1.37
C ILE A 244 -16.29 10.25 0.32
N THR A 245 -17.24 9.35 0.55
CA THR A 245 -17.64 8.38 -0.47
C THR A 245 -18.14 9.10 -1.72
N ASN A 246 -19.05 10.05 -1.59
CA ASN A 246 -19.61 10.80 -2.72
C ASN A 246 -18.58 11.71 -3.41
N GLU A 247 -17.53 12.13 -2.70
CA GLU A 247 -16.42 12.90 -3.27
C GLU A 247 -15.50 12.05 -4.15
N LYS A 248 -15.17 10.83 -3.71
CA LYS A 248 -14.13 9.99 -4.32
C LYS A 248 -14.67 8.91 -5.24
N PHE A 249 -15.90 8.46 -5.01
CA PHE A 249 -16.55 7.43 -5.82
C PHE A 249 -17.65 8.02 -6.68
N GLY A 250 -17.71 7.58 -7.91
CA GLY A 250 -18.69 7.98 -8.91
C GLY A 250 -19.21 6.77 -9.66
N LEU A 251 -19.72 7.06 -10.86
CA LEU A 251 -20.16 6.11 -11.84
C LEU A 251 -19.37 6.30 -13.13
N GLY A 252 -19.04 5.22 -13.80
CA GLY A 252 -18.42 5.18 -15.11
C GLY A 252 -19.09 4.13 -15.96
N GLU A 253 -18.60 3.86 -17.16
CA GLU A 253 -19.19 2.92 -18.09
C GLU A 253 -18.15 1.92 -18.62
N ILE A 254 -18.53 0.65 -18.64
CA ILE A 254 -17.79 -0.44 -19.29
C ILE A 254 -18.78 -1.20 -20.16
N ASP A 255 -18.53 -1.28 -21.47
CA ASP A 255 -19.33 -2.02 -22.45
C ASP A 255 -20.84 -1.69 -22.39
N GLY A 256 -21.18 -0.40 -22.23
CA GLY A 256 -22.56 0.09 -22.13
C GLY A 256 -23.26 -0.19 -20.81
N LYS A 257 -22.53 -0.65 -19.79
CA LYS A 257 -23.04 -0.86 -18.43
C LYS A 257 -22.46 0.14 -17.46
N GLU A 258 -23.33 0.70 -16.62
CA GLU A 258 -22.92 1.58 -15.55
C GLU A 258 -22.23 0.78 -14.45
N GLU A 259 -21.02 1.19 -14.08
CA GLU A 259 -20.16 0.58 -13.06
C GLU A 259 -19.63 1.64 -12.12
N ARG A 260 -19.26 1.23 -10.90
CA ARG A 260 -18.64 2.16 -9.95
C ARG A 260 -17.26 2.62 -10.44
N SER A 261 -16.95 3.90 -10.19
CA SER A 261 -15.65 4.49 -10.46
C SER A 261 -15.03 5.06 -9.18
N TYR A 262 -13.71 5.19 -9.19
CA TYR A 262 -12.92 5.74 -8.10
C TYR A 262 -11.83 6.67 -8.61
N LEU A 263 -11.78 7.88 -8.05
CA LEU A 263 -10.74 8.89 -8.26
C LEU A 263 -9.58 8.59 -7.32
N THR A 264 -8.45 8.16 -7.88
CA THR A 264 -7.35 7.61 -7.04
C THR A 264 -6.49 8.67 -6.35
N GLY A 265 -6.41 9.87 -6.94
CA GLY A 265 -5.45 10.91 -6.59
C GLY A 265 -4.02 10.57 -7.04
N ASP A 266 -3.82 9.50 -7.79
CA ASP A 266 -2.53 9.14 -8.39
C ASP A 266 -2.42 9.73 -9.80
N LEU A 267 -1.26 10.29 -10.15
CA LEU A 267 -0.92 10.77 -11.48
C LEU A 267 -0.34 9.64 -12.32
N GLY A 268 -0.83 9.47 -13.54
CA GLY A 268 -0.32 8.44 -14.43
C GLY A 268 -0.44 8.80 -15.90
N TYR A 269 0.11 7.92 -16.74
CA TYR A 269 0.01 7.99 -18.20
C TYR A 269 0.07 6.59 -18.81
N PHE A 270 -0.40 6.47 -20.07
CA PHE A 270 -0.28 5.24 -20.85
C PHE A 270 0.86 5.35 -21.85
N LYS A 271 1.65 4.29 -21.95
CA LYS A 271 2.71 4.14 -22.95
C LYS A 271 2.88 2.66 -23.32
N ASP A 272 2.95 2.37 -24.63
CA ASP A 272 3.10 1.01 -25.16
C ASP A 272 2.04 0.03 -24.62
N GLY A 273 0.79 0.50 -24.43
CA GLY A 273 -0.34 -0.29 -23.89
C GLY A 273 -0.33 -0.50 -22.38
N MET A 274 0.69 -0.05 -21.67
CA MET A 274 0.84 -0.21 -20.23
C MET A 274 0.58 1.11 -19.48
N LEU A 275 0.04 1.00 -18.26
CA LEU A 275 -0.09 2.11 -17.32
C LEU A 275 1.25 2.36 -16.62
N PHE A 276 1.57 3.64 -16.44
CA PHE A 276 2.67 4.15 -15.62
C PHE A 276 2.11 5.04 -14.53
N CYS A 277 2.64 4.91 -13.31
CA CYS A 277 2.31 5.80 -12.20
C CYS A 277 3.52 6.69 -11.89
N GLU A 278 3.30 8.01 -11.84
CA GLU A 278 4.38 8.99 -11.57
C GLU A 278 4.39 9.50 -10.13
N GLY A 279 3.29 9.32 -9.41
CA GLY A 279 3.17 9.77 -8.02
C GLY A 279 1.77 10.19 -7.65
N ARG A 280 1.65 11.19 -6.77
CA ARG A 280 0.38 11.66 -6.23
C ARG A 280 0.13 13.11 -6.61
N ILE A 281 -1.13 13.41 -6.92
CA ILE A 281 -1.62 14.79 -7.11
C ILE A 281 -1.76 15.50 -5.76
N ASP A 282 -2.09 14.74 -4.71
CA ASP A 282 -2.25 15.21 -3.34
C ASP A 282 -0.96 15.04 -2.50
N PHE A 283 -1.05 15.40 -1.22
CA PHE A 283 0.06 15.30 -0.27
C PHE A 283 0.18 13.95 0.44
N GLN A 284 -0.44 12.92 -0.09
CA GLN A 284 -0.34 11.57 0.43
C GLN A 284 0.99 10.94 0.04
N VAL A 285 1.57 10.15 0.93
CA VAL A 285 2.83 9.42 0.67
C VAL A 285 2.71 7.96 1.06
N LYS A 286 3.56 7.14 0.45
CA LYS A 286 3.75 5.75 0.85
C LYS A 286 5.11 5.62 1.51
N LEU A 287 5.15 5.16 2.76
CA LEU A 287 6.37 4.97 3.54
C LEU A 287 6.35 3.59 4.18
N HIS A 288 7.30 2.74 3.82
CA HIS A 288 7.37 1.33 4.24
C HIS A 288 6.05 0.57 4.02
N GLY A 289 5.40 0.81 2.88
CA GLY A 289 4.12 0.23 2.50
C GLY A 289 2.90 0.94 3.09
N HIS A 290 3.06 1.74 4.12
CA HIS A 290 1.94 2.47 4.73
C HIS A 290 1.55 3.69 3.90
N ARG A 291 0.25 3.78 3.58
CA ARG A 291 -0.36 4.96 2.97
C ARG A 291 -0.62 6.00 4.05
N ILE A 292 0.04 7.16 3.95
CA ILE A 292 0.03 8.22 4.96
C ILE A 292 -0.50 9.51 4.36
N GLU A 293 -1.59 10.01 4.93
CA GLU A 293 -2.06 11.38 4.71
C GLU A 293 -1.20 12.32 5.56
N LEU A 294 -0.39 13.16 4.92
CA LEU A 294 0.46 14.10 5.68
C LEU A 294 -0.37 15.11 6.47
N GLU A 295 -1.56 15.44 5.97
CA GLU A 295 -2.49 16.32 6.67
C GLU A 295 -3.03 15.71 7.97
N ASP A 296 -3.11 14.38 8.06
CA ASP A 296 -3.50 13.70 9.30
C ASP A 296 -2.46 13.96 10.40
N ILE A 297 -1.16 13.92 10.05
CA ILE A 297 -0.08 14.27 10.98
C ILE A 297 -0.19 15.75 11.37
N ASP A 298 -0.38 16.64 10.39
CA ASP A 298 -0.51 18.08 10.63
C ASP A 298 -1.66 18.37 11.59
N ASN A 299 -2.83 17.78 11.35
CA ASN A 299 -4.01 17.95 12.20
C ASN A 299 -3.81 17.40 13.64
N ASN A 300 -3.09 16.28 13.78
CA ASN A 300 -2.79 15.74 15.11
C ASN A 300 -1.73 16.57 15.85
N LEU A 301 -0.75 17.14 15.16
CA LEU A 301 0.21 18.08 15.74
C LEU A 301 -0.51 19.36 16.26
N LEU A 302 -1.51 19.86 15.52
CA LEU A 302 -2.27 21.06 15.90
C LEU A 302 -3.17 20.84 17.13
N LYS A 303 -3.41 19.62 17.59
CA LYS A 303 -4.08 19.35 18.89
C LYS A 303 -3.25 19.80 20.08
N ASN A 304 -1.92 19.89 19.93
CA ASN A 304 -1.07 20.52 20.92
C ASN A 304 -1.25 22.05 20.87
N LYS A 305 -1.85 22.62 21.92
CA LYS A 305 -2.16 24.06 22.02
C LYS A 305 -0.95 25.00 21.90
N LYS A 306 0.27 24.47 22.03
CA LYS A 306 1.51 25.22 21.87
C LYS A 306 1.97 25.29 20.40
N ILE A 307 1.37 24.53 19.49
CA ILE A 307 1.65 24.54 18.06
C ILE A 307 0.59 25.39 17.36
N ARG A 308 1.00 26.49 16.73
CA ARG A 308 0.14 27.40 16.00
C ARG A 308 -0.11 26.93 14.55
N GLN A 309 0.94 26.41 13.92
CA GLN A 309 0.89 25.89 12.56
C GLN A 309 1.77 24.65 12.47
N ALA A 310 1.36 23.71 11.64
CA ALA A 310 2.12 22.50 11.34
C ALA A 310 2.00 22.16 9.84
N ALA A 311 3.07 21.67 9.26
CA ALA A 311 3.09 21.13 7.92
C ALA A 311 4.13 20.02 7.81
N THR A 312 3.69 18.85 7.41
CA THR A 312 4.56 17.68 7.22
C THR A 312 4.87 17.48 5.74
N VAL A 313 6.13 17.18 5.45
CA VAL A 313 6.60 16.84 4.11
C VAL A 313 7.46 15.58 4.15
N PRO A 314 7.52 14.81 3.05
CA PRO A 314 8.42 13.67 2.95
C PRO A 314 9.86 14.15 2.67
N SER A 315 10.83 13.44 3.26
CA SER A 315 12.24 13.51 2.89
C SER A 315 12.53 12.38 1.90
N TYR A 316 13.21 12.70 0.82
CA TYR A 316 13.55 11.74 -0.22
C TYR A 316 15.06 11.42 -0.20
N GLU A 317 15.38 10.18 -0.52
CA GLU A 317 16.72 9.72 -0.82
C GLU A 317 16.66 8.80 -2.03
N GLU A 318 17.44 9.09 -3.07
CA GLU A 318 17.41 8.33 -4.33
C GLU A 318 15.99 8.14 -4.93
N GLY A 319 15.15 9.18 -4.82
CA GLY A 319 13.76 9.14 -5.31
C GLY A 319 12.76 8.40 -4.42
N LYS A 320 13.20 7.82 -3.29
CA LYS A 320 12.36 7.10 -2.33
C LYS A 320 12.02 7.98 -1.14
N VAL A 321 10.81 7.83 -0.59
CA VAL A 321 10.46 8.46 0.69
C VAL A 321 11.24 7.77 1.80
N LYS A 322 12.18 8.49 2.39
CA LYS A 322 13.05 7.98 3.47
C LYS A 322 12.44 8.19 4.85
N SER A 323 11.80 9.32 5.05
CA SER A 323 11.22 9.70 6.33
C SER A 323 10.27 10.89 6.19
N LEU A 324 9.55 11.19 7.27
CA LEU A 324 8.70 12.36 7.37
C LEU A 324 9.41 13.44 8.19
N VAL A 325 9.24 14.70 7.77
CA VAL A 325 9.73 15.89 8.47
C VAL A 325 8.56 16.83 8.69
N SER A 326 8.29 17.20 9.93
CA SER A 326 7.25 18.18 10.27
C SER A 326 7.87 19.54 10.62
N PHE A 327 7.35 20.57 9.98
CA PHE A 327 7.66 21.96 10.31
C PHE A 327 6.56 22.50 11.21
N VAL A 328 6.93 23.17 12.29
CA VAL A 328 5.97 23.69 13.26
C VAL A 328 6.31 25.12 13.66
N ILE A 329 5.28 25.94 13.86
CA ILE A 329 5.39 27.23 14.56
C ILE A 329 4.95 27.01 16.00
N TYR A 330 5.85 27.22 16.93
CA TYR A 330 5.63 27.00 18.35
C TYR A 330 5.39 28.31 19.08
N ASN A 331 4.32 28.40 19.88
CA ASN A 331 3.86 29.65 20.49
C ASN A 331 4.62 30.09 21.75
N GLN A 332 5.68 29.34 22.13
CA GLN A 332 6.46 29.62 23.32
C GLN A 332 7.93 29.68 22.98
N GLU A 333 8.69 30.39 23.76
CA GLU A 333 10.15 30.38 23.67
C GLU A 333 10.71 29.00 23.95
N ILE A 334 11.64 28.53 23.12
CA ILE A 334 12.21 27.20 23.20
C ILE A 334 13.63 27.25 23.73
N GLU A 335 13.78 27.06 25.03
CA GLU A 335 15.11 26.99 25.66
C GLU A 335 15.85 25.68 25.31
N LYS A 336 15.09 24.53 25.24
CA LYS A 336 15.65 23.18 25.01
C LYS A 336 14.92 22.49 23.88
N ARG A 337 15.33 22.74 22.64
CA ARG A 337 14.67 22.18 21.42
C ARG A 337 14.55 20.67 21.47
N PHE A 338 15.51 19.95 21.97
CA PHE A 338 15.49 18.49 22.08
C PHE A 338 14.35 17.99 22.98
N GLU A 339 14.19 18.60 24.16
CA GLU A 339 13.13 18.20 25.11
C GLU A 339 11.73 18.48 24.56
N VAL A 340 11.55 19.65 23.94
CA VAL A 340 10.28 20.01 23.30
C VAL A 340 9.95 19.05 22.14
N THR A 341 10.93 18.73 21.30
CA THR A 341 10.77 17.75 20.21
C THR A 341 10.35 16.37 20.75
N LYS A 342 11.02 15.91 21.81
CA LYS A 342 10.71 14.63 22.46
C LYS A 342 9.28 14.62 23.00
N GLN A 343 8.87 15.69 23.67
CA GLN A 343 7.51 15.83 24.19
C GLN A 343 6.46 15.79 23.08
N ILE A 344 6.64 16.58 22.01
CA ILE A 344 5.71 16.59 20.86
C ILE A 344 5.58 15.19 20.26
N LYS A 345 6.70 14.49 20.05
CA LYS A 345 6.66 13.11 19.52
C LYS A 345 5.95 12.14 20.47
N GLN A 346 6.12 12.26 21.77
CA GLN A 346 5.43 11.42 22.76
C GLN A 346 3.93 11.67 22.78
N GLU A 347 3.48 12.91 22.63
CA GLU A 347 2.08 13.26 22.52
C GLU A 347 1.49 12.74 21.22
N LEU A 348 2.21 12.91 20.09
CA LEU A 348 1.77 12.43 18.79
C LEU A 348 1.65 10.90 18.73
N LYS A 349 2.55 10.14 19.38
CA LYS A 349 2.49 8.67 19.51
C LYS A 349 1.20 8.14 20.14
N LYS A 350 0.48 8.97 20.91
CA LYS A 350 -0.82 8.60 21.50
C LYS A 350 -1.98 8.78 20.51
N LEU A 351 -1.74 9.49 19.41
CA LEU A 351 -2.78 9.93 18.48
C LEU A 351 -2.69 9.25 17.12
N VAL A 352 -1.48 8.86 16.71
CA VAL A 352 -1.22 8.25 15.40
C VAL A 352 -0.32 7.01 15.53
N PRO A 353 -0.38 6.07 14.58
CA PRO A 353 0.52 4.93 14.49
C PRO A 353 2.00 5.34 14.43
N GLU A 354 2.90 4.46 14.85
CA GLU A 354 4.33 4.75 14.95
C GLU A 354 4.97 5.14 13.60
N TYR A 355 4.55 4.53 12.50
CA TYR A 355 5.04 4.83 11.15
C TYR A 355 4.69 6.25 10.66
N MET A 356 3.74 6.93 11.30
CA MET A 356 3.36 8.32 11.02
C MET A 356 4.16 9.34 11.84
N ILE A 357 5.01 8.90 12.78
CA ILE A 357 5.79 9.82 13.62
C ILE A 357 6.94 10.42 12.80
N PRO A 358 7.02 11.75 12.66
CA PRO A 358 8.07 12.40 11.90
C PRO A 358 9.45 12.09 12.49
N LYS A 359 10.42 11.77 11.63
CA LYS A 359 11.81 11.55 12.05
C LYS A 359 12.40 12.84 12.61
N LYS A 360 12.04 13.99 12.03
CA LYS A 360 12.53 15.33 12.43
C LYS A 360 11.35 16.29 12.62
N ILE A 361 11.43 17.14 13.63
CA ILE A 361 10.56 18.31 13.83
C ILE A 361 11.44 19.55 13.73
N VAL A 362 11.07 20.45 12.83
CA VAL A 362 11.78 21.70 12.56
C VAL A 362 10.90 22.84 13.04
N PHE A 363 11.45 23.69 13.91
CA PHE A 363 10.77 24.88 14.41
C PHE A 363 11.10 26.06 13.49
N LEU A 364 10.05 26.71 13.00
CA LEU A 364 10.12 27.91 12.16
C LEU A 364 9.46 29.09 12.88
N ASP A 365 9.94 30.29 12.58
CA ASP A 365 9.31 31.53 13.03
C ASP A 365 8.07 31.85 12.17
N GLU A 366 8.15 31.56 10.87
CA GLU A 366 7.09 31.76 9.88
C GLU A 366 7.04 30.58 8.89
N MET A 367 5.80 30.19 8.49
CA MET A 367 5.61 29.23 7.40
C MET A 367 5.70 29.92 6.04
N PRO A 368 6.40 29.33 5.07
CA PRO A 368 6.34 29.83 3.70
C PRO A 368 4.92 29.69 3.16
N LEU A 369 4.42 30.73 2.51
CA LEU A 369 3.10 30.75 1.89
C LEU A 369 3.23 30.78 0.36
N ASN A 370 2.31 30.13 -0.32
CA ASN A 370 2.14 30.22 -1.76
C ASN A 370 1.33 31.48 -2.15
N ASN A 371 1.16 31.73 -3.45
CA ASN A 371 0.44 32.90 -3.97
C ASN A 371 -1.02 32.99 -3.51
N ASN A 372 -1.60 31.89 -3.01
CA ASN A 372 -2.98 31.83 -2.52
C ASN A 372 -3.06 31.94 -0.99
N GLY A 373 -1.97 32.28 -0.29
CA GLY A 373 -1.91 32.43 1.16
C GLY A 373 -1.93 31.10 1.94
N LYS A 374 -1.78 29.94 1.26
CA LYS A 374 -1.68 28.62 1.88
C LYS A 374 -0.21 28.26 2.11
N ILE A 375 0.06 27.39 3.11
CA ILE A 375 1.42 26.89 3.37
C ILE A 375 2.00 26.25 2.10
N ASP A 376 3.17 26.72 1.70
CA ASP A 376 3.89 26.23 0.52
C ASP A 376 4.72 24.99 0.86
N LYS A 377 4.08 23.83 0.77
CA LYS A 377 4.75 22.54 1.03
C LYS A 377 5.88 22.23 0.03
N LYS A 378 5.89 22.87 -1.18
CA LYS A 378 7.00 22.70 -2.13
C LYS A 378 8.27 23.36 -1.59
N LYS A 379 8.17 24.61 -1.12
CA LYS A 379 9.29 25.29 -0.47
C LYS A 379 9.77 24.56 0.80
N LEU A 380 8.86 23.98 1.58
CA LEU A 380 9.25 23.19 2.76
C LEU A 380 10.01 21.91 2.36
N LYS A 381 9.70 21.28 1.23
CA LYS A 381 10.47 20.13 0.72
C LYS A 381 11.90 20.49 0.35
N GLU A 382 12.17 21.72 -0.10
CA GLU A 382 13.52 22.19 -0.44
C GLU A 382 14.43 22.39 0.80
N LEU A 383 13.83 22.42 2.00
CA LEU A 383 14.54 22.58 3.28
C LEU A 383 14.93 21.25 3.93
N VAL A 384 14.67 20.11 3.27
CA VAL A 384 14.82 18.76 3.90
C VAL A 384 15.89 17.92 3.24
#